data_6afc6a32c107a540ce8f089075703030
#
_entry.id   6afc6a32c107a540ce8f089075703030
#
_cell.length_a   1.000
_cell.length_b   1.000
_cell.length_c   1.000
_cell.angle_alpha   90.00
_cell.angle_beta   90.00
_cell.angle_gamma   90.00
#
_symmetry.space_group_name_H-M   'P 1'
#
loop_
_entity.id
_entity.type
_entity.pdbx_description
1 polymer ?
#
loop_
_entity_poly.entity_id
_entity_poly.type
_entity_poly.pdbx_seq_one_letter_code
_entity_poly.pdbx_strand_id
1 'polypeptide(L)'
;MVKKQHVAGQLARQFHKVSMAHLQADDARDEYAMAAYQGRMDAIREEVSWHQASCGAGALMQLGAAATIVDQAVDRLKPCELMALKRLIVSLAGFVEANSNDRRSDFDRGYLGI
;
A
#
# COMPACT_ATOMS: atom_id res chain seq x y z
N MET A 1 10.25 3.16 30.25
CA MET A 1 9.04 2.95 29.44
C MET A 1 9.44 2.65 28.01
N VAL A 2 9.06 1.50 27.52
CA VAL A 2 9.39 1.11 26.15
C VAL A 2 8.48 1.87 25.19
N LYS A 3 9.07 2.65 24.31
CA LYS A 3 8.32 3.36 23.29
C LYS A 3 7.79 2.36 22.28
N LYS A 4 6.48 2.34 22.11
CA LYS A 4 5.86 1.46 21.10
C LYS A 4 6.38 1.84 19.72
N GLN A 5 7.00 0.89 19.02
CA GLN A 5 7.52 1.14 17.68
C GLN A 5 6.38 1.09 16.67
N HIS A 6 6.31 2.10 15.82
CA HIS A 6 5.33 2.17 14.74
C HIS A 6 5.91 1.45 13.50
N VAL A 7 6.03 0.12 13.58
CA VAL A 7 6.68 -0.65 12.52
C VAL A 7 5.94 -0.52 11.21
N ALA A 8 4.61 -0.64 11.23
CA ALA A 8 3.82 -0.46 10.00
C ALA A 8 4.01 0.93 9.40
N GLY A 9 4.11 1.96 10.24
CA GLY A 9 4.37 3.33 9.77
C GLY A 9 5.76 3.49 9.17
N GLN A 10 6.76 2.84 9.76
CA GLN A 10 8.13 2.85 9.21
C GLN A 10 8.17 2.14 7.86
N LEU A 11 7.48 1.02 7.74
CA LEU A 11 7.36 0.29 6.47
C LEU A 11 6.63 1.12 5.42
N ALA A 12 5.60 1.86 5.81
CA ALA A 12 4.89 2.77 4.92
C ALA A 12 5.83 3.85 4.35
N ARG A 13 6.66 4.44 5.20
CA ARG A 13 7.63 5.44 4.76
C ARG A 13 8.70 4.85 3.83
N GLN A 14 9.16 3.65 4.13
CA GLN A 14 10.09 2.93 3.24
C GLN A 14 9.44 2.63 1.89
N PHE A 15 8.20 2.18 1.91
CA PHE A 15 7.44 1.91 0.68
C PHE A 15 7.35 3.16 -0.19
N HIS A 16 7.02 4.30 0.40
CA HIS A 16 6.90 5.55 -0.34
C HIS A 16 8.23 5.91 -1.02
N LYS A 17 9.35 5.81 -0.31
CA LYS A 17 10.67 6.07 -0.88
C LYS A 17 11.00 5.14 -2.04
N VAL A 18 10.74 3.85 -1.87
CA VAL A 18 11.01 2.86 -2.92
C VAL A 18 10.09 3.08 -4.12
N SER A 19 8.83 3.43 -3.88
CA SER A 19 7.86 3.74 -4.92
C SER A 19 8.30 4.94 -5.75
N MET A 20 8.80 6.00 -5.11
CA MET A 20 9.32 7.17 -5.82
C MET A 20 10.57 6.82 -6.64
N ALA A 21 11.46 5.99 -6.09
CA ALA A 21 12.64 5.52 -6.82
C ALA A 21 12.24 4.68 -8.03
N HIS A 22 11.21 3.85 -7.89
CA HIS A 22 10.66 3.06 -8.99
C HIS A 22 10.13 3.95 -10.11
N LEU A 23 9.40 5.02 -9.76
CA LEU A 23 8.90 5.97 -10.76
C LEU A 23 10.04 6.65 -11.51
N GLN A 24 11.11 7.04 -10.82
CA GLN A 24 12.29 7.62 -11.45
C GLN A 24 12.97 6.64 -12.40
N ALA A 25 13.07 5.37 -11.99
CA ALA A 25 13.65 4.33 -12.83
C ALA A 25 12.78 4.09 -14.08
N ASP A 26 11.45 4.15 -13.93
CA ASP A 26 10.52 4.03 -15.05
C ASP A 26 10.72 5.17 -16.05
N ASP A 27 10.81 6.41 -15.55
CA ASP A 27 11.06 7.59 -16.39
C ASP A 27 12.39 7.47 -17.14
N ALA A 28 13.40 6.89 -16.51
CA ALA A 28 14.71 6.67 -17.10
C ALA A 28 14.76 5.40 -17.97
N ARG A 29 13.69 4.62 -18.00
CA ARG A 29 13.61 3.33 -18.71
C ARG A 29 14.68 2.33 -18.24
N ASP A 30 15.01 2.38 -16.96
CA ASP A 30 15.96 1.47 -16.33
C ASP A 30 15.21 0.23 -15.82
N GLU A 31 15.05 -0.75 -16.69
CA GLU A 31 14.26 -1.95 -16.38
C GLU A 31 14.86 -2.76 -15.24
N TYR A 32 16.17 -2.78 -15.14
CA TYR A 32 16.85 -3.52 -14.09
C TYR A 32 16.55 -2.90 -12.71
N ALA A 33 16.66 -1.59 -12.60
CA ALA A 33 16.34 -0.88 -11.36
C ALA A 33 14.84 -1.00 -11.02
N MET A 34 13.97 -0.93 -12.04
CA MET A 34 12.52 -1.10 -11.85
C MET A 34 12.21 -2.46 -11.21
N ALA A 35 12.81 -3.53 -11.73
CA ALA A 35 12.59 -4.87 -11.20
C ALA A 35 13.06 -4.99 -9.75
N ALA A 36 14.22 -4.41 -9.43
CA ALA A 36 14.76 -4.42 -8.07
C ALA A 36 13.83 -3.67 -7.09
N TYR A 37 13.35 -2.49 -7.48
CA TYR A 37 12.43 -1.71 -6.63
C TYR A 37 11.07 -2.41 -6.51
N GLN A 38 10.57 -3.04 -7.57
CA GLN A 38 9.33 -3.79 -7.50
C GLN A 38 9.42 -4.92 -6.48
N GLY A 39 10.52 -5.66 -6.48
CA GLY A 39 10.76 -6.73 -5.50
C GLY A 39 10.76 -6.20 -4.07
N ARG A 40 11.36 -5.04 -3.85
CA ARG A 40 11.34 -4.40 -2.53
C ARG A 40 9.96 -3.95 -2.10
N MET A 41 9.18 -3.38 -3.02
CA MET A 41 7.79 -2.99 -2.72
C MET A 41 6.95 -4.21 -2.34
N ASP A 42 7.11 -5.32 -3.05
CA ASP A 42 6.39 -6.56 -2.74
C ASP A 42 6.78 -7.10 -1.36
N ALA A 43 8.06 -7.06 -1.02
CA ALA A 43 8.55 -7.49 0.28
C ALA A 43 8.00 -6.62 1.41
N ILE A 44 7.91 -5.31 1.20
CA ILE A 44 7.36 -4.39 2.21
C ILE A 44 5.86 -4.67 2.41
N ARG A 45 5.11 -4.92 1.33
CA ARG A 45 3.69 -5.28 1.44
C ARG A 45 3.49 -6.55 2.26
N GLU A 46 4.32 -7.55 2.02
CA GLU A 46 4.27 -8.80 2.80
C GLU A 46 4.60 -8.53 4.26
N GLU A 47 5.67 -7.80 4.52
CA GLU A 47 6.11 -7.50 5.89
C GLU A 47 5.06 -6.73 6.67
N VAL A 48 4.42 -5.72 6.06
CA VAL A 48 3.44 -4.89 6.77
C VAL A 48 2.22 -5.69 7.21
N SER A 49 1.93 -6.82 6.55
CA SER A 49 0.79 -7.67 6.91
C SER A 49 0.96 -8.35 8.27
N TRP A 50 2.18 -8.42 8.79
CA TRP A 50 2.50 -9.07 10.06
C TRP A 50 2.44 -8.12 11.26
N HIS A 51 2.18 -6.84 11.04
CA HIS A 51 2.23 -5.83 12.10
C HIS A 51 0.88 -5.16 12.27
N GLN A 52 0.58 -4.77 13.50
CA GLN A 52 -0.61 -3.99 13.79
C GLN A 52 -0.36 -2.53 13.43
N ALA A 53 -1.30 -1.91 12.74
CA ALA A 53 -1.21 -0.48 12.44
C ALA A 53 -1.42 0.33 13.72
N SER A 54 -0.59 1.34 13.90
CA SER A 54 -0.66 2.26 15.05
C SER A 54 -0.62 3.73 14.63
N CYS A 55 -0.65 4.01 13.33
CA CYS A 55 -0.73 5.36 12.78
C CYS A 55 -1.41 5.33 11.42
N GLY A 56 -1.78 6.51 10.92
CA GLY A 56 -2.48 6.63 9.65
C GLY A 56 -1.70 6.06 8.48
N ALA A 57 -0.40 6.37 8.38
CA ALA A 57 0.45 5.89 7.30
C ALA A 57 0.52 4.35 7.29
N GLY A 58 0.68 3.74 8.47
CA GLY A 58 0.71 2.28 8.58
C GLY A 58 -0.61 1.64 8.15
N ALA A 59 -1.73 2.22 8.58
CA ALA A 59 -3.06 1.72 8.21
C ALA A 59 -3.29 1.84 6.70
N LEU A 60 -2.92 2.96 6.09
CA LEU A 60 -3.07 3.17 4.65
C LEU A 60 -2.16 2.22 3.86
N MET A 61 -0.96 1.95 4.36
CA MET A 61 -0.07 0.97 3.74
C MET A 61 -0.69 -0.42 3.74
N GLN A 62 -1.32 -0.83 4.85
CA GLN A 62 -2.00 -2.11 4.94
C GLN A 62 -3.20 -2.17 3.99
N LEU A 63 -3.96 -1.10 3.89
CA LEU A 63 -5.08 -1.04 2.94
C LEU A 63 -4.60 -1.09 1.49
N GLY A 64 -3.48 -0.43 1.18
CA GLY A 64 -2.85 -0.50 -0.13
C GLY A 64 -2.37 -1.91 -0.47
N ALA A 65 -1.79 -2.60 0.52
CA ALA A 65 -1.39 -4.01 0.34
C ALA A 65 -2.61 -4.90 0.09
N ALA A 66 -3.71 -4.67 0.83
CA ALA A 66 -4.96 -5.39 0.60
C ALA A 66 -5.52 -5.12 -0.79
N ALA A 67 -5.47 -3.87 -1.25
CA ALA A 67 -5.92 -3.49 -2.59
C ALA A 67 -5.14 -4.22 -3.68
N THR A 68 -3.83 -4.36 -3.49
CA THR A 68 -2.97 -5.10 -4.42
C THR A 68 -3.37 -6.57 -4.50
N ILE A 69 -3.67 -7.19 -3.35
CA ILE A 69 -4.12 -8.59 -3.31
C ILE A 69 -5.46 -8.74 -4.03
N VAL A 70 -6.39 -7.82 -3.81
CA VAL A 70 -7.70 -7.83 -4.48
C VAL A 70 -7.53 -7.72 -5.99
N ASP A 71 -6.64 -6.83 -6.45
CA ASP A 71 -6.38 -6.65 -7.87
C ASP A 71 -5.80 -7.92 -8.50
N GLN A 72 -4.91 -8.60 -7.80
CA GLN A 72 -4.31 -9.85 -8.29
C GLN A 72 -5.29 -11.03 -8.27
N ALA A 73 -6.32 -10.96 -7.43
CA ALA A 73 -7.30 -12.03 -7.28
C ALA A 73 -8.60 -11.78 -8.08
N VAL A 74 -8.61 -10.78 -8.95
CA VAL A 74 -9.82 -10.33 -9.65
C VAL A 74 -10.54 -11.48 -10.39
N ASP A 75 -9.78 -12.39 -10.99
CA ASP A 75 -10.34 -13.50 -11.75
C ASP A 75 -10.92 -14.62 -10.87
N ARG A 76 -10.68 -14.56 -9.57
CA ARG A 76 -11.14 -15.57 -8.59
C ARG A 76 -12.32 -15.10 -7.77
N LEU A 77 -12.71 -13.84 -7.91
CA LEU A 77 -13.79 -13.23 -7.16
C LEU A 77 -15.00 -13.04 -8.06
N LYS A 78 -16.19 -13.22 -7.50
CA LYS A 78 -17.41 -12.82 -8.20
C LYS A 78 -17.39 -11.30 -8.37
N PRO A 79 -17.95 -10.76 -9.48
CA PRO A 79 -17.96 -9.31 -9.68
C PRO A 79 -18.54 -8.53 -8.49
N CYS A 80 -19.60 -9.03 -7.87
CA CYS A 80 -20.20 -8.36 -6.69
C CYS A 80 -19.25 -8.36 -5.49
N GLU A 81 -18.48 -9.44 -5.29
CA GLU A 81 -17.50 -9.53 -4.21
C GLU A 81 -16.35 -8.54 -4.44
N LEU A 82 -15.85 -8.49 -5.67
CA LEU A 82 -14.80 -7.55 -6.04
C LEU A 82 -15.21 -6.11 -5.78
N MET A 83 -16.42 -5.75 -6.22
CA MET A 83 -16.94 -4.39 -6.04
C MET A 83 -17.14 -4.06 -4.55
N ALA A 84 -17.63 -5.03 -3.77
CA ALA A 84 -17.82 -4.84 -2.33
C ALA A 84 -16.49 -4.62 -1.63
N LEU A 85 -15.47 -5.41 -1.95
CA LEU A 85 -14.13 -5.25 -1.36
C LEU A 85 -13.52 -3.90 -1.69
N LYS A 86 -13.65 -3.45 -2.95
CA LYS A 86 -13.15 -2.14 -3.34
C LYS A 86 -13.83 -1.03 -2.55
N ARG A 87 -15.16 -1.09 -2.40
CA ARG A 87 -15.91 -0.09 -1.61
C ARG A 87 -15.47 -0.07 -0.15
N LEU A 88 -15.24 -1.26 0.44
CA LEU A 88 -14.79 -1.36 1.83
C LEU A 88 -13.41 -0.72 2.01
N ILE A 89 -12.48 -1.03 1.13
CA ILE A 89 -11.13 -0.48 1.21
C ILE A 89 -11.16 1.04 1.04
N VAL A 90 -11.91 1.54 0.09
CA VAL A 90 -12.03 2.99 -0.15
C VAL A 90 -12.67 3.69 1.06
N SER A 91 -13.70 3.09 1.64
CA SER A 91 -14.36 3.65 2.82
C SER A 91 -13.41 3.73 4.02
N LEU A 92 -12.67 2.66 4.28
CA LEU A 92 -11.71 2.63 5.39
C LEU A 92 -10.55 3.60 5.14
N ALA A 93 -10.04 3.65 3.92
CA ALA A 93 -8.99 4.59 3.56
C ALA A 93 -9.45 6.03 3.73
N GLY A 94 -10.67 6.35 3.32
CA GLY A 94 -11.25 7.68 3.51
C GLY A 94 -11.36 8.07 4.98
N PHE A 95 -11.77 7.12 5.83
CA PHE A 95 -11.81 7.35 7.27
C PHE A 95 -10.43 7.66 7.83
N VAL A 96 -9.43 6.90 7.45
CA VAL A 96 -8.05 7.11 7.91
C VAL A 96 -7.52 8.46 7.42
N GLU A 97 -7.73 8.81 6.15
CA GLU A 97 -7.31 10.09 5.61
C GLU A 97 -7.96 11.26 6.33
N ALA A 98 -9.25 11.14 6.68
CA ALA A 98 -9.98 12.19 7.39
C ALA A 98 -9.46 12.39 8.82
N ASN A 99 -8.85 11.38 9.41
CA ASN A 99 -8.37 11.39 10.79
C ASN A 99 -6.85 11.40 10.91
N SER A 100 -6.16 11.67 9.81
CA SER A 100 -4.69 11.77 9.78
C SER A 100 -4.28 12.75 8.69
N ASN A 101 -2.98 13.01 8.58
CA ASN A 101 -2.42 13.84 7.50
C ASN A 101 -1.89 13.00 6.34
N ASP A 102 -2.17 11.71 6.36
CA ASP A 102 -1.67 10.78 5.35
C ASP A 102 -2.68 10.61 4.22
N ARG A 103 -2.20 10.24 3.04
CA ARG A 103 -3.03 10.05 1.85
C ARG A 103 -2.85 8.63 1.32
N ARG A 104 -3.98 8.00 0.98
CA ARG A 104 -4.00 6.65 0.42
C ARG A 104 -3.10 6.53 -0.82
N SER A 105 -3.13 7.51 -1.70
CA SER A 105 -2.39 7.48 -2.96
C SER A 105 -0.89 7.33 -2.78
N ASP A 106 -0.35 7.65 -1.61
CA ASP A 106 1.07 7.48 -1.32
C ASP A 106 1.44 6.00 -1.09
N PHE A 107 0.46 5.13 -0.84
CA PHE A 107 0.70 3.77 -0.38
C PHE A 107 0.05 2.69 -1.25
N ASP A 108 -0.83 3.03 -2.19
CA ASP A 108 -1.49 2.04 -3.05
C ASP A 108 -1.27 2.28 -4.54
N ARG A 109 -0.67 3.40 -4.91
CA ARG A 109 -0.35 3.77 -6.29
C ARG A 109 -1.54 3.66 -7.24
N GLY A 110 -2.75 3.83 -6.70
CA GLY A 110 -3.97 3.84 -7.50
C GLY A 110 -4.43 2.50 -8.02
N TYR A 111 -3.98 1.40 -7.41
CA TYR A 111 -4.37 0.06 -7.85
C TYR A 111 -5.88 -0.16 -7.93
N LEU A 112 -6.64 0.57 -7.13
CA LEU A 112 -8.10 0.44 -7.16
C LEU A 112 -8.75 1.22 -8.30
N GLY A 113 -7.99 2.04 -9.04
CA GLY A 113 -8.51 2.84 -10.14
C GLY A 113 -9.48 3.93 -9.71
N ILE A 114 -9.37 4.34 -8.47
CA ILE A 114 -10.30 5.34 -7.91
C ILE A 114 -9.54 6.47 -7.26
#